data_7aa9952e7133fc74ff2b60bb9f02c242
#
_entry.id   7aa9952e7133fc74ff2b60bb9f02c242
#
_cell.length_a   1.000
_cell.length_b   1.000
_cell.length_c   1.000
_cell.angle_alpha   90.00
_cell.angle_beta   90.00
_cell.angle_gamma   90.00
#
_symmetry.space_group_name_H-M   'P 1'
#
loop_
_entity.id
_entity.type
_entity.pdbx_description
1 polymer ?
#
loop_
_entity_poly.entity_id
_entity_poly.type
_entity_poly.pdbx_seq_one_letter_code
_entity_poly.pdbx_strand_id
1 'polypeptide(L)'
;SEIFDKLNYLAKAEGCDVIVIDPIQCGVNSSDNAAIISFMDTLLKFAKETDTCVVAVSHMKKPSEDNPHAVSEYQLMGSSSINQIAFNTILLSRDKMNECPIKKSATKLQLVKCRRTGNTGEAGWLRYDHETTHLFATSNPYDQVASEDEVQSMQKPQNVVIDF
;
A
#
# COMPACT_ATOMS: atom_id res chain seq x y z
N SER A 1 -14.18 0.97 21.93
CA SER A 1 -14.08 2.32 21.34
C SER A 1 -14.97 2.37 20.11
N GLU A 2 -15.50 3.55 19.78
CA GLU A 2 -16.47 3.74 18.69
C GLU A 2 -16.04 3.09 17.35
N ILE A 3 -14.73 3.11 17.05
CA ILE A 3 -14.22 2.48 15.81
C ILE A 3 -14.37 0.95 15.84
N PHE A 4 -14.08 0.30 16.96
CA PHE A 4 -14.21 -1.15 17.08
C PHE A 4 -15.67 -1.61 17.15
N ASP A 5 -16.57 -0.77 17.66
CA ASP A 5 -18.00 -1.05 17.62
C ASP A 5 -18.51 -1.03 16.16
N LYS A 6 -18.05 -0.08 15.35
CA LYS A 6 -18.31 -0.04 13.89
C LYS A 6 -17.72 -1.24 13.16
N LEU A 7 -16.47 -1.61 13.44
CA LEU A 7 -15.83 -2.78 12.83
C LEU A 7 -16.59 -4.06 13.15
N ASN A 8 -16.99 -4.26 14.40
CA ASN A 8 -17.81 -5.42 14.80
C ASN A 8 -19.17 -5.43 14.10
N TYR A 9 -19.82 -4.29 13.95
CA TYR A 9 -21.07 -4.18 13.21
C TYR A 9 -20.88 -4.59 11.74
N LEU A 10 -19.87 -4.05 11.07
CA LEU A 10 -19.57 -4.37 9.65
C LEU A 10 -19.27 -5.87 9.46
N ALA A 11 -18.46 -6.46 10.32
CA ALA A 11 -18.09 -7.87 10.20
C ALA A 11 -19.26 -8.81 10.56
N LYS A 12 -19.97 -8.56 11.69
CA LYS A 12 -20.93 -9.51 12.24
C LYS A 12 -22.36 -9.29 11.79
N ALA A 13 -22.77 -8.03 11.56
CA ALA A 13 -24.13 -7.70 11.15
C ALA A 13 -24.26 -7.56 9.63
N GLU A 14 -23.28 -6.91 8.98
CA GLU A 14 -23.29 -6.71 7.52
C GLU A 14 -22.56 -7.81 6.76
N GLY A 15 -21.80 -8.69 7.44
CA GLY A 15 -21.11 -9.82 6.82
C GLY A 15 -19.95 -9.42 5.91
N CYS A 16 -19.23 -8.33 6.24
CA CYS A 16 -18.09 -7.87 5.45
C CYS A 16 -16.89 -8.81 5.62
N ASP A 17 -16.44 -9.45 4.53
CA ASP A 17 -15.22 -10.27 4.51
C ASP A 17 -13.93 -9.46 4.50
N VAL A 18 -13.99 -8.22 3.96
CA VAL A 18 -12.86 -7.31 3.87
C VAL A 18 -13.24 -5.94 4.40
N ILE A 19 -12.42 -5.40 5.30
CA ILE A 19 -12.57 -4.04 5.83
C ILE A 19 -11.30 -3.25 5.59
N VAL A 20 -11.43 -2.07 4.97
CA VAL A 20 -10.31 -1.16 4.72
C VAL A 20 -10.36 0.00 5.71
N ILE A 21 -9.21 0.28 6.34
CA ILE A 21 -9.01 1.43 7.25
C ILE A 21 -8.00 2.36 6.59
N ASP A 22 -8.44 3.53 6.12
CA ASP A 22 -7.59 4.51 5.42
C ASP A 22 -7.78 5.92 6.00
N PRO A 23 -6.76 6.45 6.69
CA PRO A 23 -5.59 5.76 7.26
C PRO A 23 -5.83 5.33 8.73
N ILE A 24 -4.94 4.48 9.26
CA ILE A 24 -5.00 4.06 10.68
C ILE A 24 -4.85 5.24 11.65
N GLN A 25 -4.22 6.33 11.23
CA GLN A 25 -4.06 7.56 12.00
C GLN A 25 -5.39 8.25 12.36
N CYS A 26 -6.48 7.91 11.70
CA CYS A 26 -7.81 8.36 12.09
C CYS A 26 -8.31 7.71 13.38
N GLY A 27 -7.79 6.54 13.73
CA GLY A 27 -8.18 5.77 14.91
C GLY A 27 -7.24 5.92 16.11
N VAL A 28 -6.04 6.48 15.91
CA VAL A 28 -5.01 6.54 16.94
C VAL A 28 -4.06 7.72 16.73
N ASN A 29 -3.59 8.33 17.84
CA ASN A 29 -2.58 9.37 17.75
C ASN A 29 -1.26 8.81 17.22
N SER A 30 -0.84 9.27 16.04
CA SER A 30 0.36 8.79 15.32
C SER A 30 1.69 9.09 16.03
N SER A 31 1.72 9.97 17.00
CA SER A 31 2.90 10.26 17.83
C SER A 31 3.03 9.36 19.06
N ASP A 32 2.00 8.58 19.39
CA ASP A 32 2.00 7.65 20.52
C ASP A 32 2.19 6.21 20.02
N ASN A 33 3.43 5.72 20.11
CA ASN A 33 3.76 4.35 19.68
C ASN A 33 3.03 3.28 20.50
N ALA A 34 2.77 3.50 21.79
CA ALA A 34 2.07 2.53 22.61
C ALA A 34 0.61 2.43 22.20
N ALA A 35 -0.03 3.56 21.87
CA ALA A 35 -1.39 3.58 21.35
C ALA A 35 -1.49 2.88 19.99
N ILE A 36 -0.51 3.06 19.10
CA ILE A 36 -0.46 2.37 17.79
C ILE A 36 -0.32 0.86 17.98
N ILE A 37 0.57 0.41 18.85
CA ILE A 37 0.76 -1.02 19.15
C ILE A 37 -0.55 -1.62 19.66
N SER A 38 -1.15 -0.99 20.66
CA SER A 38 -2.42 -1.45 21.25
C SER A 38 -3.55 -1.52 20.23
N PHE A 39 -3.63 -0.52 19.33
CA PHE A 39 -4.61 -0.49 18.26
C PHE A 39 -4.38 -1.63 17.25
N MET A 40 -3.14 -1.86 16.83
CA MET A 40 -2.79 -2.93 15.88
C MET A 40 -3.01 -4.32 16.48
N ASP A 41 -2.68 -4.53 17.75
CA ASP A 41 -2.97 -5.79 18.45
C ASP A 41 -4.47 -6.06 18.55
N THR A 42 -5.26 -5.02 18.81
CA THR A 42 -6.72 -5.12 18.85
C THR A 42 -7.30 -5.42 17.47
N LEU A 43 -6.77 -4.79 16.40
CA LEU A 43 -7.15 -5.10 15.02
C LEU A 43 -6.82 -6.55 14.66
N LEU A 44 -5.63 -7.03 15.04
CA LEU A 44 -5.22 -8.40 14.76
C LEU A 44 -6.15 -9.40 15.48
N LYS A 45 -6.50 -9.13 16.74
CA LYS A 45 -7.45 -9.93 17.50
C LYS A 45 -8.83 -9.93 16.84
N PHE A 46 -9.33 -8.76 16.49
CA PHE A 46 -10.60 -8.59 15.77
C PHE A 46 -10.62 -9.42 14.47
N ALA A 47 -9.60 -9.28 13.62
CA ALA A 47 -9.52 -9.99 12.34
C ALA A 47 -9.58 -11.52 12.53
N LYS A 48 -8.90 -12.04 13.57
CA LYS A 48 -8.92 -13.48 13.89
C LYS A 48 -10.26 -13.96 14.46
N GLU A 49 -10.91 -13.14 15.28
CA GLU A 49 -12.19 -13.50 15.92
C GLU A 49 -13.38 -13.44 14.97
N THR A 50 -13.28 -12.61 13.92
CA THR A 50 -14.37 -12.42 12.94
C THR A 50 -14.11 -13.08 11.60
N ASP A 51 -12.91 -13.67 11.41
CA ASP A 51 -12.43 -14.19 10.12
C ASP A 51 -12.48 -13.15 8.99
N THR A 52 -12.27 -11.87 9.34
CA THR A 52 -12.34 -10.73 8.43
C THR A 52 -10.94 -10.31 8.01
N CYS A 53 -10.72 -10.07 6.73
CA CYS A 53 -9.49 -9.48 6.21
C CYS A 53 -9.47 -7.97 6.51
N VAL A 54 -8.50 -7.51 7.29
CA VAL A 54 -8.31 -6.07 7.56
C VAL A 54 -7.15 -5.52 6.74
N VAL A 55 -7.43 -4.55 5.88
CA VAL A 55 -6.44 -3.79 5.13
C VAL A 55 -6.27 -2.43 5.80
N ALA A 56 -5.13 -2.24 6.46
CA ALA A 56 -4.80 -1.01 7.18
C ALA A 56 -3.81 -0.17 6.37
N VAL A 57 -4.20 1.03 5.97
CA VAL A 57 -3.35 1.98 5.25
C VAL A 57 -2.63 2.87 6.25
N SER A 58 -1.31 3.02 6.10
CA SER A 58 -0.49 3.90 6.93
C SER A 58 0.37 4.81 6.08
N HIS A 59 0.47 6.08 6.47
CA HIS A 59 1.37 7.00 5.82
C HIS A 59 2.82 6.68 6.15
N MET A 60 3.70 6.93 5.18
CA MET A 60 5.14 6.82 5.35
C MET A 60 5.77 8.20 5.53
N LYS A 61 6.90 8.24 6.24
CA LYS A 61 7.79 9.41 6.19
C LYS A 61 8.28 9.58 4.76
N LYS A 62 8.46 10.83 4.33
CA LYS A 62 8.97 11.11 2.99
C LYS A 62 10.33 10.44 2.80
N PRO A 63 10.56 9.75 1.66
CA PRO A 63 11.88 9.27 1.29
C PRO A 63 12.83 10.44 1.05
N SER A 64 14.13 10.17 0.94
CA SER A 64 15.10 11.18 0.53
C SER A 64 14.83 11.65 -0.90
N GLU A 65 15.15 12.91 -1.20
CA GLU A 65 14.98 13.48 -2.54
C GLU A 65 15.84 12.76 -3.59
N ASP A 66 17.02 12.25 -3.18
CA ASP A 66 17.96 11.56 -4.04
C ASP A 66 17.47 10.16 -4.48
N ASN A 67 16.59 9.52 -3.70
CA ASN A 67 16.07 8.20 -4.03
C ASN A 67 14.62 8.02 -3.55
N PRO A 68 13.63 8.52 -4.32
CA PRO A 68 12.23 8.50 -3.94
C PRO A 68 11.61 7.08 -3.86
N HIS A 69 12.28 6.08 -4.43
CA HIS A 69 11.86 4.67 -4.36
C HIS A 69 12.63 3.85 -3.31
N ALA A 70 13.61 4.43 -2.63
CA ALA A 70 14.31 3.79 -1.51
C ALA A 70 13.46 3.86 -0.24
N VAL A 71 12.30 3.23 -0.28
CA VAL A 71 11.40 3.13 0.86
C VAL A 71 11.64 1.82 1.61
N SER A 72 11.53 1.87 2.92
CA SER A 72 11.66 0.71 3.79
C SER A 72 10.58 0.72 4.86
N GLU A 73 10.36 -0.45 5.48
CA GLU A 73 9.43 -0.59 6.60
C GLU A 73 9.74 0.33 7.79
N TYR A 74 10.99 0.78 7.93
CA TYR A 74 11.40 1.71 9.00
C TYR A 74 10.87 3.13 8.80
N GLN A 75 10.40 3.47 7.61
CA GLN A 75 9.79 4.76 7.29
C GLN A 75 8.29 4.80 7.57
N LEU A 76 7.67 3.68 7.94
CA LEU A 76 6.27 3.65 8.37
C LEU A 76 6.08 4.60 9.55
N MET A 77 5.12 5.52 9.43
CA MET A 77 4.74 6.40 10.53
C MET A 77 4.02 5.58 11.61
N GLY A 78 4.64 5.52 12.81
CA GLY A 78 4.14 4.71 13.90
C GLY A 78 4.97 3.48 14.20
N SER A 79 6.17 3.37 13.59
CA SER A 79 7.24 2.45 13.92
C SER A 79 7.22 1.06 13.29
N SER A 80 8.34 0.36 13.49
CA SER A 80 8.56 -1.05 13.25
C SER A 80 7.46 -1.98 13.84
N SER A 81 6.74 -1.51 14.85
CA SER A 81 5.66 -2.26 15.50
C SER A 81 4.50 -2.60 14.57
N ILE A 82 4.13 -1.70 13.65
CA ILE A 82 3.10 -1.98 12.64
C ILE A 82 3.54 -3.16 11.78
N ASN A 83 4.79 -3.11 11.28
CA ASN A 83 5.33 -4.21 10.47
C ASN A 83 5.47 -5.51 11.28
N GLN A 84 5.80 -5.45 12.57
CA GLN A 84 5.90 -6.65 13.41
C GLN A 84 4.54 -7.36 13.57
N ILE A 85 3.46 -6.61 13.77
CA ILE A 85 2.12 -7.13 14.01
C ILE A 85 1.44 -7.58 12.72
N ALA A 86 1.57 -6.82 11.63
CA ALA A 86 0.97 -7.14 10.35
C ALA A 86 1.41 -8.51 9.80
N PHE A 87 0.51 -9.24 9.14
CA PHE A 87 0.80 -10.50 8.46
C PHE A 87 1.51 -10.27 7.13
N ASN A 88 1.04 -9.29 6.39
CA ASN A 88 1.65 -8.86 5.12
C ASN A 88 1.86 -7.35 5.20
N THR A 89 2.94 -6.86 4.58
CA THR A 89 3.24 -5.44 4.46
C THR A 89 3.66 -5.13 3.04
N ILE A 90 2.90 -4.26 2.38
CA ILE A 90 3.18 -3.80 1.02
C ILE A 90 3.49 -2.30 1.10
N LEU A 91 4.61 -1.89 0.52
CA LEU A 91 4.98 -0.49 0.36
C LEU A 91 4.65 -0.03 -1.04
N LEU A 92 4.07 1.15 -1.14
CA LEU A 92 3.80 1.85 -2.38
C LEU A 92 4.66 3.10 -2.43
N SER A 93 5.48 3.24 -3.48
CA SER A 93 6.32 4.42 -3.66
C SER A 93 6.17 5.01 -5.07
N ARG A 94 6.17 6.34 -5.15
CA ARG A 94 6.01 7.07 -6.39
C ARG A 94 6.89 8.31 -6.40
N ASP A 95 7.67 8.48 -7.47
CA ASP A 95 8.46 9.69 -7.70
C ASP A 95 7.60 10.76 -8.38
N LYS A 96 6.95 11.60 -7.57
CA LYS A 96 6.08 12.68 -8.06
C LYS A 96 6.85 13.85 -8.68
N MET A 97 8.16 13.93 -8.43
CA MET A 97 9.02 15.04 -8.90
C MET A 97 9.75 14.69 -10.20
N ASN A 98 9.63 13.45 -10.69
CA ASN A 98 10.29 13.03 -11.92
C ASN A 98 9.84 13.87 -13.12
N GLU A 99 10.80 14.28 -13.95
CA GLU A 99 10.53 15.06 -15.15
C GLU A 99 9.84 14.23 -16.25
N CYS A 100 10.18 12.93 -16.33
CA CYS A 100 9.56 12.01 -17.29
C CYS A 100 8.11 11.66 -16.84
N PRO A 101 7.08 11.97 -17.65
CA PRO A 101 5.68 11.72 -17.30
C PRO A 101 5.38 10.24 -16.98
N ILE A 102 6.03 9.31 -17.69
CA ILE A 102 5.87 7.87 -17.50
C ILE A 102 6.39 7.47 -16.10
N LYS A 103 7.60 7.88 -15.74
CA LYS A 103 8.20 7.63 -14.42
C LYS A 103 7.41 8.32 -13.32
N LYS A 104 6.95 9.55 -13.56
CA LYS A 104 6.12 10.32 -12.63
C LYS A 104 4.78 9.67 -12.34
N SER A 105 4.16 8.95 -13.29
CA SER A 105 2.89 8.25 -13.12
C SER A 105 3.04 6.83 -12.57
N ALA A 106 4.27 6.30 -12.51
CA ALA A 106 4.54 4.94 -12.08
C ALA A 106 4.62 4.83 -10.55
N THR A 107 4.00 3.81 -10.01
CA THR A 107 4.04 3.45 -8.59
C THR A 107 4.69 2.07 -8.44
N LYS A 108 5.77 2.00 -7.68
CA LYS A 108 6.44 0.75 -7.31
C LYS A 108 5.68 0.06 -6.18
N LEU A 109 5.46 -1.24 -6.32
CA LEU A 109 4.96 -2.10 -5.26
C LEU A 109 6.11 -2.94 -4.72
N GLN A 110 6.29 -2.94 -3.41
CA GLN A 110 7.30 -3.73 -2.74
C GLN A 110 6.66 -4.53 -1.60
N LEU A 111 6.77 -5.84 -1.66
CA LEU A 111 6.38 -6.73 -0.56
C LEU A 111 7.54 -6.80 0.43
N VAL A 112 7.39 -6.20 1.60
CA VAL A 112 8.44 -6.18 2.64
C VAL A 112 8.24 -7.26 3.69
N LYS A 113 7.03 -7.78 3.79
CA LYS A 113 6.70 -8.89 4.66
C LYS A 113 5.56 -9.73 4.10
N CYS A 114 5.75 -11.04 4.12
CA CYS A 114 4.70 -12.02 3.94
C CYS A 114 4.89 -13.14 4.96
N ARG A 115 4.09 -13.16 6.03
CA ARG A 115 4.26 -14.13 7.12
C ARG A 115 4.01 -15.57 6.67
N ARG A 116 3.15 -15.76 5.67
CA ARG A 116 2.78 -17.09 5.19
C ARG A 116 3.90 -17.76 4.39
N THR A 117 4.58 -17.00 3.53
CA THR A 117 5.58 -17.55 2.59
C THR A 117 7.01 -17.16 2.93
N GLY A 118 7.22 -16.10 3.70
CA GLY A 118 8.51 -15.47 3.92
C GLY A 118 9.07 -14.70 2.72
N ASN A 119 8.36 -14.69 1.58
CA ASN A 119 8.81 -13.99 0.38
C ASN A 119 8.77 -12.47 0.59
N THR A 120 9.79 -11.80 0.08
CA THR A 120 9.91 -10.35 0.06
C THR A 120 10.55 -9.90 -1.26
N GLY A 121 10.42 -8.63 -1.62
CA GLY A 121 11.03 -8.06 -2.81
C GLY A 121 10.08 -7.17 -3.61
N GLU A 122 10.49 -6.82 -4.81
CA GLU A 122 9.67 -6.08 -5.75
C GLU A 122 8.49 -6.95 -6.20
N ALA A 123 7.28 -6.41 -6.05
CA ALA A 123 6.04 -7.10 -6.42
C ALA A 123 5.48 -6.61 -7.77
N GLY A 124 6.03 -5.54 -8.31
CA GLY A 124 5.67 -5.00 -9.62
C GLY A 124 5.52 -3.49 -9.63
N TRP A 125 4.99 -2.99 -10.74
CA TRP A 125 4.76 -1.58 -10.99
C TRP A 125 3.35 -1.34 -11.50
N LEU A 126 2.75 -0.24 -11.06
CA LEU A 126 1.46 0.24 -11.53
C LEU A 126 1.63 1.62 -12.17
N ARG A 127 0.89 1.89 -13.23
CA ARG A 127 0.77 3.21 -13.84
C ARG A 127 -0.63 3.75 -13.64
N TYR A 128 -0.74 4.98 -13.17
CA TYR A 128 -2.01 5.68 -13.09
C TYR A 128 -2.30 6.37 -14.43
N ASP A 129 -3.47 6.10 -14.96
CA ASP A 129 -4.01 6.78 -16.14
C ASP A 129 -4.97 7.88 -15.70
N HIS A 130 -4.65 9.11 -16.09
CA HIS A 130 -5.43 10.29 -15.73
C HIS A 130 -6.75 10.41 -16.50
N GLU A 131 -6.85 9.80 -17.68
CA GLU A 131 -8.07 9.85 -18.50
C GLU A 131 -9.13 8.88 -17.97
N THR A 132 -8.72 7.66 -17.68
CA THR A 132 -9.62 6.61 -17.19
C THR A 132 -9.73 6.55 -15.67
N THR A 133 -8.82 7.22 -14.95
CA THR A 133 -8.68 7.17 -13.48
C THR A 133 -8.36 5.78 -12.91
N HIS A 134 -7.87 4.87 -13.75
CA HIS A 134 -7.51 3.52 -13.35
C HIS A 134 -6.01 3.34 -13.14
N LEU A 135 -5.66 2.29 -12.39
CA LEU A 135 -4.30 1.79 -12.23
C LEU A 135 -4.13 0.55 -13.11
N PHE A 136 -3.07 0.54 -13.91
CA PHE A 136 -2.71 -0.59 -14.78
C PHE A 136 -1.36 -1.16 -14.37
N ALA A 137 -1.22 -2.49 -14.45
CA ALA A 137 0.09 -3.11 -14.31
C ALA A 137 1.02 -2.67 -15.45
N THR A 138 2.27 -2.40 -15.15
CA THR A 138 3.29 -1.99 -16.12
C THR A 138 4.63 -2.63 -15.79
N SER A 139 5.53 -2.67 -16.78
CA SER A 139 6.94 -3.00 -16.55
C SER A 139 7.63 -1.88 -15.75
N ASN A 140 8.79 -2.18 -15.19
CA ASN A 140 9.60 -1.19 -14.50
C ASN A 140 10.03 -0.08 -15.49
N PRO A 141 9.59 1.16 -15.32
CA PRO A 141 9.90 2.25 -16.25
C PRO A 141 11.36 2.72 -16.18
N TYR A 142 12.15 2.19 -15.24
CA TYR A 142 13.57 2.51 -15.07
C TYR A 142 14.48 1.48 -15.75
N ASP A 143 13.97 0.29 -16.09
CA ASP A 143 14.72 -0.74 -16.81
C ASP A 143 14.76 -0.49 -18.33
N GLN A 144 13.87 0.34 -18.83
CA GLN A 144 13.79 0.69 -20.25
C GLN A 144 14.59 1.97 -20.51
N VAL A 145 15.62 1.88 -21.34
CA VAL A 145 16.14 3.03 -22.10
C VAL A 145 15.08 3.29 -23.18
N ALA A 146 14.04 4.02 -22.82
CA ALA A 146 12.92 4.31 -23.73
C ALA A 146 13.44 5.06 -24.96
N SER A 147 13.35 4.44 -26.15
CA SER A 147 13.41 5.19 -27.39
C SER A 147 12.21 6.14 -27.47
N GLU A 148 12.39 7.32 -28.05
CA GLU A 148 11.32 8.33 -28.16
C GLU A 148 10.07 7.80 -28.86
N ASP A 149 10.20 6.79 -29.72
CA ASP A 149 9.10 6.13 -30.43
C ASP A 149 8.25 5.22 -29.52
N GLU A 150 8.83 4.61 -28.47
CA GLU A 150 8.09 3.80 -27.50
C GLU A 150 7.26 4.67 -26.53
N VAL A 151 7.70 5.90 -26.25
CA VAL A 151 6.97 6.85 -25.42
C VAL A 151 5.61 7.20 -26.03
N GLN A 152 5.53 7.30 -27.37
CA GLN A 152 4.28 7.58 -28.08
C GLN A 152 3.36 6.36 -28.19
N SER A 153 3.91 5.14 -28.29
CA SER A 153 3.12 3.92 -28.41
C SER A 153 2.53 3.45 -27.05
N MET A 154 3.18 3.77 -25.95
CA MET A 154 2.72 3.43 -24.59
C MET A 154 1.58 4.33 -24.08
N GLN A 155 1.19 5.35 -24.81
CA GLN A 155 0.03 6.20 -24.49
C GLN A 155 -1.31 5.50 -24.76
N LYS A 156 -1.31 4.32 -25.40
CA LYS A 156 -2.55 3.53 -25.58
C LYS A 156 -2.70 2.51 -24.44
N PRO A 157 -3.81 2.50 -23.71
CA PRO A 157 -4.05 1.56 -22.65
C PRO A 157 -4.13 0.13 -23.21
N GLN A 158 -3.26 -0.76 -22.74
CA GLN A 158 -3.50 -2.20 -22.87
C GLN A 158 -4.42 -2.62 -21.74
N ASN A 159 -5.64 -3.02 -22.07
CA ASN A 159 -6.61 -3.54 -21.12
C ASN A 159 -6.10 -4.87 -20.55
N VAL A 160 -5.42 -4.82 -19.41
CA VAL A 160 -5.18 -6.00 -18.59
C VAL A 160 -6.17 -5.91 -17.44
N VAL A 161 -7.23 -6.70 -17.53
CA VAL A 161 -8.15 -6.94 -16.41
C VAL A 161 -7.41 -7.84 -15.45
N ILE A 162 -7.15 -7.37 -14.25
CA ILE A 162 -6.66 -8.20 -13.16
C ILE A 162 -7.92 -8.75 -12.47
N ASP A 163 -8.25 -10.00 -12.72
CA ASP A 163 -9.24 -10.74 -11.93
C ASP A 163 -8.61 -11.11 -10.59
N PHE A 164 -9.25 -10.69 -9.50
CA PHE A 164 -8.86 -10.99 -8.12
C PHE A 164 -9.50 -12.27 -7.62
#